data_7396ce40d90277a22336af6797e74ae5
#
_entry.id   7396ce40d90277a22336af6797e74ae5
#
_cell.length_a   1.000
_cell.length_b   1.000
_cell.length_c   1.000
_cell.angle_alpha   90.00
_cell.angle_beta   90.00
_cell.angle_gamma   90.00
#
_symmetry.space_group_name_H-M   'P 1'
#
loop_
_entity.id
_entity.type
_entity.pdbx_description
1 polymer ?
#
loop_
_entity_poly.entity_id
_entity_poly.type
_entity_poly.pdbx_seq_one_letter_code
_entity_poly.pdbx_strand_id
1 'polypeptide(L)'
;HSLRRRQRQMCIRDRFYNKYDTYLVPALKFIVALVSFIMLNASIGYMEKLNNPVIAILISVICAFLPVGFTIVMLSLFMVAHLYAISVEFALIALCVVLLMYLLYFRFASKSGYLLILTVFMCWIKMPFVLPVAVGLCSSVISVVPVSFGVIIYYIINTASVYETAVTNKSLTESMLQVSYLIESLIKNKQLFLVMAALAVTIIIVYIVRRLKIDYAWGYAIAIGSVAQFVVVVLGEILLKTGLNIILIVISVILGALAGYICNILFFAVDFRRTEYVQYEDDEYYYYVKAVPKINVAGEDVRVKQINARKTKKASDISDVRQSKSTTAATEEEDDIYFIDR
;
A
#
# COMPACT_ATOMS: atom_id res chain seq x y z
N HIS A 1 21.55 -24.46 11.47
CA HIS A 1 21.63 -23.32 12.41
C HIS A 1 21.09 -21.98 11.84
N SER A 2 21.20 -21.72 10.54
CA SER A 2 20.73 -20.48 9.90
C SER A 2 19.20 -20.37 9.82
N LEU A 3 18.49 -21.49 9.69
CA LEU A 3 17.04 -21.54 9.56
C LEU A 3 16.29 -21.25 10.87
N ARG A 4 16.82 -21.73 12.01
CA ARG A 4 16.31 -21.39 13.33
C ARG A 4 16.42 -19.89 13.65
N ARG A 5 17.44 -19.21 13.11
CA ARG A 5 17.61 -17.76 13.25
C ARG A 5 16.54 -16.97 12.46
N ARG A 6 16.24 -17.37 11.21
CA ARG A 6 15.20 -16.70 10.40
C ARG A 6 13.81 -16.88 10.98
N GLN A 7 13.47 -18.07 11.46
CA GLN A 7 12.20 -18.31 12.15
C GLN A 7 12.06 -17.47 13.43
N ARG A 8 13.14 -17.37 14.25
CA ARG A 8 13.13 -16.50 15.43
C ARG A 8 12.98 -15.02 15.08
N GLN A 9 13.60 -14.57 14.01
CA GLN A 9 13.47 -13.16 13.58
C GLN A 9 12.07 -12.83 13.06
N MET A 10 11.39 -13.73 12.34
CA MET A 10 9.99 -13.54 11.94
C MET A 10 9.06 -13.51 13.16
N CYS A 11 9.16 -14.48 14.07
CA CYS A 11 8.33 -14.51 15.28
C CYS A 11 8.57 -13.30 16.19
N ILE A 12 9.80 -12.79 16.28
CA ILE A 12 10.13 -11.59 17.06
C ILE A 12 9.48 -10.36 16.40
N ARG A 13 9.53 -10.24 15.08
CA ARG A 13 8.95 -9.10 14.34
C ARG A 13 7.43 -9.07 14.46
N ASP A 14 6.76 -10.21 14.31
CA ASP A 14 5.30 -10.29 14.43
C ASP A 14 4.84 -10.06 15.87
N ARG A 15 5.57 -10.60 16.85
CA ARG A 15 5.30 -10.34 18.27
C ARG A 15 5.57 -8.88 18.64
N PHE A 16 6.61 -8.26 18.06
CA PHE A 16 6.91 -6.85 18.28
C PHE A 16 5.83 -5.97 17.66
N TYR A 17 5.42 -6.24 16.41
CA TYR A 17 4.36 -5.51 15.73
C TYR A 17 3.03 -5.61 16.48
N ASN A 18 2.57 -6.80 16.81
CA ASN A 18 1.32 -7.01 17.57
C ASN A 18 1.34 -6.37 18.96
N LYS A 19 2.51 -6.29 19.62
CA LYS A 19 2.63 -5.65 20.94
C LYS A 19 2.60 -4.12 20.86
N TYR A 20 3.14 -3.55 19.78
CA TYR A 20 3.31 -2.09 19.63
C TYR A 20 2.41 -1.49 18.54
N ASP A 21 1.53 -2.26 17.93
CA ASP A 21 0.62 -1.81 16.85
C ASP A 21 -0.18 -0.58 17.29
N THR A 22 -0.69 -0.59 18.52
CA THR A 22 -1.47 0.51 19.11
C THR A 22 -0.70 1.84 19.15
N TYR A 23 0.63 1.82 19.24
CA TYR A 23 1.47 3.03 19.26
C TYR A 23 2.14 3.31 17.92
N LEU A 24 2.54 2.26 17.21
CA LEU A 24 3.29 2.35 15.96
C LEU A 24 2.44 2.95 14.83
N VAL A 25 1.18 2.54 14.73
CA VAL A 25 0.27 3.03 13.68
C VAL A 25 -0.03 4.52 13.83
N PRO A 26 -0.41 5.04 15.03
CA PRO A 26 -0.56 6.48 15.22
C PRO A 26 0.74 7.26 15.01
N ALA A 27 1.89 6.72 15.44
CA ALA A 27 3.18 7.37 15.25
C ALA A 27 3.54 7.50 13.75
N LEU A 28 3.33 6.45 12.95
CA LEU A 28 3.52 6.51 11.50
C LEU A 28 2.56 7.49 10.83
N LYS A 29 1.28 7.50 11.22
CA LYS A 29 0.31 8.48 10.71
C LYS A 29 0.71 9.90 11.05
N PHE A 30 1.18 10.15 12.27
CA PHE A 30 1.70 11.44 12.70
C PHE A 30 2.85 11.91 11.82
N ILE A 31 3.87 11.05 11.61
CA ILE A 31 5.04 11.38 10.78
C ILE A 31 4.61 11.70 9.34
N VAL A 32 3.75 10.87 8.75
CA VAL A 32 3.26 11.09 7.38
C VAL A 32 2.47 12.40 7.27
N ALA A 33 1.58 12.67 8.22
CA ALA A 33 0.82 13.91 8.26
C ALA A 33 1.74 15.12 8.44
N LEU A 34 2.67 15.08 9.39
CA LEU A 34 3.60 16.15 9.68
C LEU A 34 4.47 16.50 8.46
N VAL A 35 5.08 15.47 7.84
CA VAL A 35 5.88 15.65 6.63
C VAL A 35 5.03 16.26 5.51
N SER A 36 3.78 15.82 5.34
CA SER A 36 2.87 16.34 4.30
C SER A 36 2.51 17.80 4.55
N PHE A 37 2.21 18.22 5.79
CA PHE A 37 1.91 19.62 6.12
C PHE A 37 3.14 20.52 5.97
N ILE A 38 4.33 20.08 6.42
CA ILE A 38 5.58 20.81 6.25
C ILE A 38 5.90 21.00 4.75
N MET A 39 5.75 19.94 3.97
CA MET A 39 5.99 19.96 2.53
C MET A 39 5.02 20.91 1.83
N LEU A 40 3.76 20.93 2.25
CA LEU A 40 2.74 21.82 1.70
C LEU A 40 3.05 23.28 2.06
N ASN A 41 3.43 23.57 3.30
CA ASN A 41 3.89 24.89 3.72
C ASN A 41 5.14 25.36 2.94
N ALA A 42 6.08 24.47 2.71
CA ALA A 42 7.28 24.80 1.93
C ALA A 42 6.98 25.08 0.45
N SER A 43 5.91 24.49 -0.09
CA SER A 43 5.53 24.62 -1.51
C SER A 43 4.59 25.82 -1.76
N ILE A 44 3.60 26.05 -0.86
CA ILE A 44 2.55 27.06 -1.04
C ILE A 44 2.26 27.83 0.27
N GLY A 45 3.28 28.16 1.02
CA GLY A 45 3.16 28.85 2.33
C GLY A 45 2.70 30.31 2.27
N TYR A 46 1.75 30.70 1.41
CA TYR A 46 1.31 32.05 1.19
C TYR A 46 0.48 32.67 2.33
N MET A 47 -0.21 31.85 3.12
CA MET A 47 -0.96 32.31 4.27
C MET A 47 -0.09 32.33 5.52
N GLU A 48 0.44 33.48 5.92
CA GLU A 48 1.36 33.65 7.05
C GLU A 48 0.85 33.00 8.36
N LYS A 49 -0.46 33.12 8.63
CA LYS A 49 -1.07 32.56 9.84
C LYS A 49 -1.01 31.04 9.87
N LEU A 50 -1.13 30.36 8.73
CA LEU A 50 -1.07 28.90 8.61
C LEU A 50 0.36 28.39 8.38
N ASN A 51 1.25 29.22 7.87
CA ASN A 51 2.66 28.91 7.66
C ASN A 51 3.46 28.92 8.97
N ASN A 52 2.87 28.32 10.02
CA ASN A 52 3.49 28.19 11.33
C ASN A 52 3.72 26.71 11.63
N PRO A 53 4.95 26.28 11.94
CA PRO A 53 5.24 24.87 12.25
C PRO A 53 4.44 24.35 13.44
N VAL A 54 4.07 25.21 14.39
CA VAL A 54 3.24 24.79 15.54
C VAL A 54 1.86 24.35 15.10
N ILE A 55 1.24 25.02 14.14
CA ILE A 55 -0.08 24.65 13.59
C ILE A 55 0.03 23.33 12.84
N ALA A 56 1.08 23.13 12.05
CA ALA A 56 1.33 21.88 11.35
C ALA A 56 1.47 20.70 12.33
N ILE A 57 2.19 20.87 13.44
CA ILE A 57 2.33 19.85 14.49
C ILE A 57 0.98 19.55 15.15
N LEU A 58 0.21 20.57 15.56
CA LEU A 58 -1.08 20.39 16.22
C LEU A 58 -2.07 19.63 15.34
N ILE A 59 -2.19 20.00 14.05
CA ILE A 59 -3.08 19.31 13.11
C ILE A 59 -2.59 17.87 12.89
N SER A 60 -1.26 17.66 12.78
CA SER A 60 -0.69 16.32 12.61
C SER A 60 -0.96 15.38 13.79
N VAL A 61 -0.96 15.91 15.02
CA VAL A 61 -1.34 15.15 16.23
C VAL A 61 -2.80 14.71 16.14
N ILE A 62 -3.70 15.59 15.72
CA ILE A 62 -5.11 15.22 15.53
C ILE A 62 -5.26 14.14 14.45
N CYS A 63 -4.56 14.29 13.32
CA CYS A 63 -4.57 13.33 12.21
C CYS A 63 -4.02 11.95 12.60
N ALA A 64 -3.13 11.87 13.59
CA ALA A 64 -2.55 10.61 14.05
C ALA A 64 -3.60 9.61 14.59
N PHE A 65 -4.63 10.12 15.26
CA PHE A 65 -5.67 9.31 15.87
C PHE A 65 -6.88 9.05 14.95
N LEU A 66 -7.00 9.81 13.86
CA LEU A 66 -8.11 9.73 12.93
C LEU A 66 -7.80 8.81 11.73
N PRO A 67 -8.81 8.37 10.97
CA PRO A 67 -8.59 7.62 9.75
C PRO A 67 -7.85 8.46 8.69
N VAL A 68 -7.09 7.80 7.79
CA VAL A 68 -6.30 8.46 6.74
C VAL A 68 -7.15 9.38 5.85
N GLY A 69 -8.43 9.03 5.64
CA GLY A 69 -9.36 9.89 4.90
C GLY A 69 -9.50 11.29 5.51
N PHE A 70 -9.50 11.39 6.84
CA PHE A 70 -9.54 12.68 7.54
C PHE A 70 -8.25 13.49 7.31
N THR A 71 -7.09 12.85 7.30
CA THR A 71 -5.82 13.49 6.98
C THR A 71 -5.86 14.13 5.58
N ILE A 72 -6.45 13.43 4.59
CA ILE A 72 -6.60 13.97 3.23
C ILE A 72 -7.52 15.20 3.22
N VAL A 73 -8.63 15.14 3.96
CA VAL A 73 -9.54 16.28 4.09
C VAL A 73 -8.82 17.49 4.69
N MET A 74 -8.07 17.29 5.77
CA MET A 74 -7.32 18.37 6.42
C MET A 74 -6.22 18.93 5.51
N LEU A 75 -5.47 18.10 4.79
CA LEU A 75 -4.46 18.54 3.84
C LEU A 75 -5.08 19.35 2.70
N SER A 76 -6.23 18.92 2.18
CA SER A 76 -6.89 19.65 1.09
C SER A 76 -7.49 20.99 1.55
N LEU A 77 -8.07 21.05 2.75
CA LEU A 77 -8.53 22.31 3.33
C LEU A 77 -7.37 23.29 3.55
N PHE A 78 -6.26 22.76 4.04
CA PHE A 78 -5.05 23.52 4.25
C PHE A 78 -4.48 24.06 2.93
N MET A 79 -4.48 23.25 1.87
CA MET A 79 -4.10 23.65 0.52
C MET A 79 -5.03 24.79 -0.01
N VAL A 80 -6.33 24.60 0.07
CA VAL A 80 -7.32 25.60 -0.40
C VAL A 80 -7.17 26.92 0.37
N ALA A 81 -6.91 26.86 1.69
CA ALA A 81 -6.69 28.06 2.50
C ALA A 81 -5.44 28.83 2.08
N HIS A 82 -4.35 28.15 1.75
CA HIS A 82 -3.15 28.80 1.20
C HIS A 82 -3.39 29.41 -0.18
N LEU A 83 -4.14 28.73 -1.05
CA LEU A 83 -4.48 29.24 -2.39
C LEU A 83 -5.44 30.44 -2.31
N TYR A 84 -6.32 30.46 -1.30
CA TYR A 84 -7.18 31.61 -1.04
C TYR A 84 -6.39 32.89 -0.70
N ALA A 85 -5.24 32.73 -0.06
CA ALA A 85 -4.36 33.88 0.23
C ALA A 85 -3.73 34.48 -1.04
N ILE A 86 -3.68 33.78 -2.16
CA ILE A 86 -3.20 34.27 -3.45
C ILE A 86 -4.36 34.94 -4.21
N SER A 87 -5.43 34.18 -4.47
CA SER A 87 -6.66 34.70 -5.08
C SER A 87 -7.87 33.83 -4.77
N VAL A 88 -9.04 34.44 -4.73
CA VAL A 88 -10.32 33.76 -4.50
C VAL A 88 -10.65 32.79 -5.66
N GLU A 89 -10.33 33.24 -6.88
CA GLU A 89 -10.56 32.49 -8.12
C GLU A 89 -9.78 31.15 -8.12
N PHE A 90 -8.52 31.20 -7.70
CA PHE A 90 -7.69 29.99 -7.61
C PHE A 90 -8.20 29.04 -6.54
N ALA A 91 -8.55 29.56 -5.36
CA ALA A 91 -9.11 28.75 -4.29
C ALA A 91 -10.41 28.05 -4.72
N LEU A 92 -11.26 28.74 -5.49
CA LEU A 92 -12.52 28.20 -5.96
C LEU A 92 -12.32 27.07 -6.98
N ILE A 93 -11.40 27.22 -7.93
CA ILE A 93 -11.05 26.17 -8.89
C ILE A 93 -10.47 24.96 -8.15
N ALA A 94 -9.52 25.18 -7.23
CA ALA A 94 -8.94 24.10 -6.43
C ALA A 94 -9.99 23.40 -5.59
N LEU A 95 -10.94 24.13 -4.99
CA LEU A 95 -12.05 23.57 -4.23
C LEU A 95 -12.94 22.69 -5.12
N CYS A 96 -13.27 23.12 -6.33
CA CYS A 96 -14.06 22.31 -7.28
C CYS A 96 -13.34 21.00 -7.60
N VAL A 97 -12.04 21.02 -7.86
CA VAL A 97 -11.24 19.82 -8.13
C VAL A 97 -11.21 18.91 -6.91
N VAL A 98 -11.04 19.46 -5.71
CA VAL A 98 -11.04 18.70 -4.45
C VAL A 98 -12.41 18.06 -4.19
N LEU A 99 -13.53 18.76 -4.44
CA LEU A 99 -14.87 18.21 -4.29
C LEU A 99 -15.10 17.05 -5.27
N LEU A 100 -14.70 17.20 -6.53
CA LEU A 100 -14.78 16.14 -7.53
C LEU A 100 -13.91 14.94 -7.11
N MET A 101 -12.70 15.21 -6.60
CA MET A 101 -11.83 14.19 -6.04
C MET A 101 -12.52 13.42 -4.90
N TYR A 102 -13.17 14.12 -3.95
CA TYR A 102 -13.85 13.46 -2.84
C TYR A 102 -15.01 12.58 -3.31
N LEU A 103 -15.80 13.06 -4.26
CA LEU A 103 -16.92 12.29 -4.81
C LEU A 103 -16.41 10.96 -5.40
N LEU A 104 -15.34 10.98 -6.18
CA LEU A 104 -14.75 9.78 -6.76
C LEU A 104 -13.96 8.95 -5.74
N TYR A 105 -13.19 9.60 -4.85
CA TYR A 105 -12.39 8.92 -3.85
C TYR A 105 -13.25 8.13 -2.85
N PHE A 106 -14.27 8.77 -2.24
CA PHE A 106 -15.14 8.08 -1.28
C PHE A 106 -15.95 6.98 -1.92
N ARG A 107 -16.31 7.13 -3.19
CA ARG A 107 -17.06 6.12 -3.93
C ARG A 107 -16.22 4.88 -4.27
N PHE A 108 -14.98 5.06 -4.69
CA PHE A 108 -14.19 3.96 -5.28
C PHE A 108 -12.95 3.54 -4.48
N ALA A 109 -12.30 4.42 -3.74
CA ALA A 109 -10.96 4.20 -3.23
C ALA A 109 -10.74 4.61 -1.77
N SER A 110 -11.79 4.64 -0.93
CA SER A 110 -11.74 5.11 0.46
C SER A 110 -10.65 4.45 1.33
N LYS A 111 -10.29 3.20 1.04
CA LYS A 111 -9.24 2.46 1.76
C LYS A 111 -7.82 2.76 1.26
N SER A 112 -7.67 3.40 0.12
CA SER A 112 -6.38 3.62 -0.57
C SER A 112 -5.89 5.06 -0.51
N GLY A 113 -6.35 5.85 0.46
CA GLY A 113 -6.02 7.26 0.59
C GLY A 113 -4.54 7.57 0.80
N TYR A 114 -3.80 6.65 1.43
CA TYR A 114 -2.36 6.78 1.57
C TYR A 114 -1.63 6.87 0.22
N LEU A 115 -2.19 6.28 -0.85
CA LEU A 115 -1.59 6.36 -2.19
C LEU A 115 -1.64 7.78 -2.76
N LEU A 116 -2.68 8.56 -2.45
CA LEU A 116 -2.77 9.95 -2.85
C LEU A 116 -1.63 10.76 -2.24
N ILE A 117 -1.45 10.68 -0.91
CA ILE A 117 -0.39 11.39 -0.19
C ILE A 117 0.98 10.95 -0.71
N LEU A 118 1.19 9.63 -0.88
CA LEU A 118 2.43 9.07 -1.38
C LEU A 118 2.74 9.54 -2.80
N THR A 119 1.72 9.68 -3.67
CA THR A 119 1.90 10.16 -5.04
C THR A 119 2.34 11.63 -5.05
N VAL A 120 1.71 12.50 -4.26
CA VAL A 120 2.11 13.91 -4.13
C VAL A 120 3.56 13.99 -3.66
N PHE A 121 3.95 13.19 -2.66
CA PHE A 121 5.31 13.14 -2.14
C PHE A 121 6.33 12.68 -3.20
N MET A 122 6.02 11.64 -3.96
CA MET A 122 6.90 11.15 -5.04
C MET A 122 7.02 12.15 -6.19
N CYS A 123 5.95 12.86 -6.54
CA CYS A 123 5.99 13.95 -7.52
C CYS A 123 6.86 15.12 -7.02
N TRP A 124 6.79 15.43 -5.73
CA TRP A 124 7.59 16.50 -5.12
C TRP A 124 9.09 16.22 -5.18
N ILE A 125 9.50 14.96 -4.94
CA ILE A 125 10.89 14.50 -5.11
C ILE A 125 11.28 14.41 -6.60
N LYS A 126 10.34 14.66 -7.54
CA LYS A 126 10.49 14.50 -8.99
C LYS A 126 10.76 13.06 -9.44
N MET A 127 10.30 12.09 -8.64
CA MET A 127 10.42 10.66 -8.91
C MET A 127 9.07 9.92 -8.93
N PRO A 128 8.03 10.40 -9.65
CA PRO A 128 6.70 9.77 -9.63
C PRO A 128 6.71 8.33 -10.15
N PHE A 129 7.65 8.00 -11.01
CA PHE A 129 7.73 6.70 -11.69
C PHE A 129 8.23 5.55 -10.80
N VAL A 130 8.62 5.80 -9.55
CA VAL A 130 8.93 4.77 -8.55
C VAL A 130 7.68 4.02 -8.08
N LEU A 131 6.55 4.71 -8.05
CA LEU A 131 5.33 4.26 -7.39
C LEU A 131 4.53 3.17 -8.13
N PRO A 132 4.30 3.24 -9.45
CA PRO A 132 3.23 2.50 -10.10
C PRO A 132 3.44 0.98 -10.13
N VAL A 133 4.70 0.51 -10.19
CA VAL A 133 5.01 -0.92 -10.15
C VAL A 133 4.62 -1.50 -8.79
N ALA A 134 5.02 -0.87 -7.70
CA ALA A 134 4.67 -1.32 -6.35
C ALA A 134 3.15 -1.27 -6.10
N VAL A 135 2.48 -0.19 -6.53
CA VAL A 135 1.02 -0.05 -6.42
C VAL A 135 0.30 -1.10 -7.25
N GLY A 136 0.72 -1.34 -8.50
CA GLY A 136 0.17 -2.37 -9.37
C GLY A 136 0.30 -3.77 -8.78
N LEU A 137 1.39 -4.07 -8.04
CA LEU A 137 1.60 -5.35 -7.37
C LEU A 137 0.78 -5.50 -6.08
N CYS A 138 0.66 -4.47 -5.26
CA CYS A 138 0.08 -4.58 -3.92
C CYS A 138 -1.39 -4.18 -3.86
N SER A 139 -1.89 -3.43 -4.85
CA SER A 139 -3.22 -2.82 -4.81
C SER A 139 -4.13 -3.31 -5.95
N SER A 140 -5.30 -2.71 -6.10
CA SER A 140 -6.26 -2.99 -7.17
C SER A 140 -6.16 -1.96 -8.29
N VAL A 141 -6.77 -2.22 -9.46
CA VAL A 141 -6.86 -1.25 -10.57
C VAL A 141 -7.49 0.08 -10.12
N ILE A 142 -8.42 0.03 -9.18
CA ILE A 142 -9.10 1.22 -8.64
C ILE A 142 -8.09 2.22 -8.02
N SER A 143 -6.90 1.77 -7.64
CA SER A 143 -5.83 2.62 -7.11
C SER A 143 -5.27 3.62 -8.13
N VAL A 144 -5.60 3.47 -9.41
CA VAL A 144 -5.34 4.49 -10.44
C VAL A 144 -6.02 5.81 -10.06
N VAL A 145 -7.22 5.77 -9.45
CA VAL A 145 -7.98 6.98 -9.08
C VAL A 145 -7.22 7.85 -8.07
N PRO A 146 -6.84 7.37 -6.87
CA PRO A 146 -6.11 8.21 -5.91
C PRO A 146 -4.72 8.61 -6.41
N VAL A 147 -4.05 7.77 -7.20
CA VAL A 147 -2.76 8.11 -7.81
C VAL A 147 -2.92 9.25 -8.81
N SER A 148 -3.92 9.21 -9.70
CA SER A 148 -4.19 10.28 -10.66
C SER A 148 -4.52 11.60 -9.98
N PHE A 149 -5.34 11.58 -8.92
CA PHE A 149 -5.64 12.78 -8.15
C PHE A 149 -4.41 13.32 -7.41
N GLY A 150 -3.52 12.46 -6.92
CA GLY A 150 -2.25 12.89 -6.34
C GLY A 150 -1.39 13.67 -7.34
N VAL A 151 -1.34 13.22 -8.61
CA VAL A 151 -0.66 13.96 -9.68
C VAL A 151 -1.34 15.32 -9.92
N ILE A 152 -2.66 15.36 -10.03
CA ILE A 152 -3.41 16.61 -10.25
C ILE A 152 -3.14 17.62 -9.12
N ILE A 153 -3.22 17.18 -7.86
CA ILE A 153 -2.95 18.03 -6.69
C ILE A 153 -1.52 18.59 -6.75
N TYR A 154 -0.54 17.75 -7.06
CA TYR A 154 0.84 18.21 -7.21
C TYR A 154 0.97 19.32 -8.26
N TYR A 155 0.34 19.16 -9.42
CA TYR A 155 0.41 20.18 -10.47
C TYR A 155 -0.38 21.44 -10.12
N ILE A 156 -1.46 21.36 -9.36
CA ILE A 156 -2.15 22.54 -8.79
C ILE A 156 -1.19 23.31 -7.90
N ILE A 157 -0.51 22.62 -6.98
CA ILE A 157 0.49 23.21 -6.07
C ILE A 157 1.63 23.85 -6.87
N ASN A 158 2.14 23.18 -7.88
CA ASN A 158 3.23 23.69 -8.73
C ASN A 158 2.79 24.92 -9.55
N THR A 159 1.55 24.94 -10.02
CA THR A 159 0.99 26.11 -10.76
C THR A 159 0.82 27.32 -9.84
N ALA A 160 0.62 27.12 -8.53
CA ALA A 160 0.42 28.19 -7.58
C ALA A 160 1.59 29.20 -7.56
N SER A 161 2.82 28.74 -7.59
CA SER A 161 4.01 29.60 -7.59
C SER A 161 4.15 30.42 -8.88
N VAL A 162 3.79 29.84 -10.02
CA VAL A 162 3.82 30.54 -11.33
C VAL A 162 2.68 31.56 -11.39
N TYR A 163 1.51 31.21 -10.88
CA TYR A 163 0.33 32.07 -10.87
C TYR A 163 0.55 33.28 -9.93
N GLU A 164 1.11 33.08 -8.75
CA GLU A 164 1.45 34.17 -7.81
C GLU A 164 2.35 35.22 -8.46
N THR A 165 3.41 34.77 -9.15
CA THR A 165 4.31 35.69 -9.86
C THR A 165 3.58 36.48 -10.96
N ALA A 166 2.63 35.86 -11.66
CA ALA A 166 1.83 36.49 -12.71
C ALA A 166 0.86 37.56 -12.14
N VAL A 167 0.23 37.25 -11.02
CA VAL A 167 -0.67 38.22 -10.33
C VAL A 167 0.10 39.37 -9.73
N THR A 168 1.22 39.12 -9.05
CA THR A 168 2.07 40.13 -8.42
C THR A 168 2.65 41.10 -9.45
N ASN A 169 3.00 40.63 -10.64
CA ASN A 169 3.49 41.46 -11.74
C ASN A 169 2.38 42.24 -12.48
N LYS A 170 1.14 42.21 -11.96
CA LYS A 170 -0.04 42.91 -12.56
C LYS A 170 -0.31 42.52 -14.03
N SER A 171 0.16 41.37 -14.48
CA SER A 171 -0.12 40.85 -15.82
C SER A 171 -1.55 40.30 -15.92
N LEU A 172 -2.19 39.99 -14.79
CA LEU A 172 -3.55 39.49 -14.67
C LEU A 172 -4.35 40.36 -13.69
N THR A 173 -5.02 41.38 -14.21
CA THR A 173 -5.79 42.35 -13.40
C THR A 173 -7.27 42.06 -13.31
N GLU A 174 -7.82 41.33 -14.28
CA GLU A 174 -9.25 40.96 -14.32
C GLU A 174 -9.47 39.54 -13.87
N SER A 175 -10.47 39.30 -13.01
CA SER A 175 -10.81 37.98 -12.48
C SER A 175 -11.11 36.94 -13.59
N MET A 176 -11.71 37.37 -14.70
CA MET A 176 -11.99 36.49 -15.84
C MET A 176 -10.73 35.98 -16.54
N LEU A 177 -9.72 36.84 -16.65
CA LEU A 177 -8.40 36.49 -17.20
C LEU A 177 -7.67 35.55 -16.27
N GLN A 178 -7.80 35.75 -14.96
CA GLN A 178 -7.20 34.86 -13.94
C GLN A 178 -7.76 33.44 -14.00
N VAL A 179 -9.09 33.29 -14.07
CA VAL A 179 -9.75 32.00 -14.20
C VAL A 179 -9.36 31.30 -15.51
N SER A 180 -9.40 32.06 -16.63
CA SER A 180 -9.01 31.51 -17.93
C SER A 180 -7.56 31.02 -17.95
N TYR A 181 -6.64 31.79 -17.39
CA TYR A 181 -5.23 31.43 -17.27
C TYR A 181 -5.03 30.13 -16.45
N LEU A 182 -5.71 30.02 -15.29
CA LEU A 182 -5.61 28.84 -14.43
C LEU A 182 -6.14 27.57 -15.10
N ILE A 183 -7.31 27.67 -15.73
CA ILE A 183 -7.90 26.55 -16.47
C ILE A 183 -6.98 26.15 -17.62
N GLU A 184 -6.50 27.11 -18.38
CA GLU A 184 -5.59 26.86 -19.50
C GLU A 184 -4.26 26.23 -19.04
N SER A 185 -3.66 26.71 -17.94
CA SER A 185 -2.42 26.20 -17.38
C SER A 185 -2.53 24.77 -16.88
N LEU A 186 -3.69 24.35 -16.40
CA LEU A 186 -3.93 22.97 -15.98
C LEU A 186 -4.28 22.05 -17.18
N ILE A 187 -5.18 22.49 -18.08
CA ILE A 187 -5.63 21.68 -19.21
C ILE A 187 -4.56 21.53 -20.28
N LYS A 188 -3.77 22.57 -20.54
CA LYS A 188 -2.68 22.52 -21.53
C LYS A 188 -1.37 21.96 -20.98
N ASN A 189 -1.33 21.56 -19.72
CA ASN A 189 -0.13 21.01 -19.11
C ASN A 189 0.14 19.59 -19.61
N LYS A 190 0.93 19.48 -20.68
CA LYS A 190 1.31 18.22 -21.31
C LYS A 190 2.02 17.28 -20.31
N GLN A 191 2.80 17.84 -19.38
CA GLN A 191 3.55 17.05 -18.40
C GLN A 191 2.62 16.36 -17.39
N LEU A 192 1.56 17.06 -16.93
CA LEU A 192 0.52 16.49 -16.06
C LEU A 192 -0.11 15.25 -16.70
N PHE A 193 -0.57 15.39 -17.96
CA PHE A 193 -1.23 14.30 -18.67
C PHE A 193 -0.29 13.13 -18.96
N LEU A 194 0.96 13.41 -19.33
CA LEU A 194 1.96 12.37 -19.57
C LEU A 194 2.24 11.55 -18.30
N VAL A 195 2.51 12.23 -17.17
CA VAL A 195 2.78 11.55 -15.90
C VAL A 195 1.56 10.75 -15.46
N MET A 196 0.37 11.33 -15.49
CA MET A 196 -0.87 10.65 -15.10
C MET A 196 -1.14 9.41 -15.96
N ALA A 197 -1.01 9.53 -17.28
CA ALA A 197 -1.19 8.41 -18.22
C ALA A 197 -0.16 7.30 -17.99
N ALA A 198 1.12 7.66 -17.82
CA ALA A 198 2.19 6.70 -17.57
C ALA A 198 1.96 5.91 -16.28
N LEU A 199 1.58 6.58 -15.19
CA LEU A 199 1.28 5.91 -13.92
C LEU A 199 0.06 5.00 -14.06
N ALA A 200 -1.02 5.47 -14.69
CA ALA A 200 -2.24 4.69 -14.87
C ALA A 200 -2.01 3.43 -15.71
N VAL A 201 -1.37 3.57 -16.87
CA VAL A 201 -1.07 2.46 -17.79
C VAL A 201 -0.18 1.42 -17.09
N THR A 202 0.86 1.86 -16.40
CA THR A 202 1.75 0.96 -15.66
C THR A 202 1.03 0.17 -14.58
N ILE A 203 0.20 0.82 -13.76
CA ILE A 203 -0.58 0.15 -12.71
C ILE A 203 -1.49 -0.91 -13.32
N ILE A 204 -2.17 -0.59 -14.42
CA ILE A 204 -3.08 -1.52 -15.12
C ILE A 204 -2.32 -2.72 -15.67
N ILE A 205 -1.20 -2.50 -16.36
CA ILE A 205 -0.39 -3.57 -16.94
C ILE A 205 0.14 -4.50 -15.85
N VAL A 206 0.76 -3.95 -14.81
CA VAL A 206 1.30 -4.72 -13.69
C VAL A 206 0.19 -5.53 -13.01
N TYR A 207 -0.98 -4.92 -12.80
CA TYR A 207 -2.12 -5.60 -12.19
C TYR A 207 -2.63 -6.76 -13.04
N ILE A 208 -2.73 -6.60 -14.37
CA ILE A 208 -3.18 -7.66 -15.29
C ILE A 208 -2.16 -8.80 -15.28
N VAL A 209 -0.87 -8.49 -15.47
CA VAL A 209 0.19 -9.51 -15.58
C VAL A 209 0.33 -10.32 -14.29
N ARG A 210 0.25 -9.69 -13.11
CA ARG A 210 0.35 -10.41 -11.83
C ARG A 210 -0.78 -11.43 -11.60
N ARG A 211 -1.92 -11.28 -12.30
CA ARG A 211 -3.09 -12.16 -12.20
C ARG A 211 -3.06 -13.34 -13.16
N LEU A 212 -2.10 -13.37 -14.06
CA LEU A 212 -1.93 -14.50 -14.96
C LEU A 212 -1.54 -15.75 -14.17
N LYS A 213 -2.08 -16.89 -14.59
CA LYS A 213 -1.77 -18.20 -14.00
C LYS A 213 -0.45 -18.76 -14.54
N ILE A 214 0.64 -18.01 -14.33
CA ILE A 214 1.99 -18.34 -14.79
C ILE A 214 2.89 -18.44 -13.56
N ASP A 215 3.82 -19.40 -13.57
CA ASP A 215 4.85 -19.46 -12.54
C ASP A 215 5.68 -18.17 -12.56
N TYR A 216 5.96 -17.62 -11.38
CA TYR A 216 6.67 -16.33 -11.22
C TYR A 216 5.94 -15.11 -11.82
N ALA A 217 4.59 -15.12 -11.91
CA ALA A 217 3.79 -14.02 -12.47
C ALA A 217 4.16 -12.62 -11.93
N TRP A 218 4.56 -12.53 -10.67
CA TRP A 218 4.98 -11.27 -10.04
C TRP A 218 6.32 -10.77 -10.58
N GLY A 219 7.27 -11.67 -10.81
CA GLY A 219 8.54 -11.31 -11.46
C GLY A 219 8.33 -10.77 -12.88
N TYR A 220 7.50 -11.45 -13.66
CA TYR A 220 7.11 -10.97 -15.00
C TYR A 220 6.35 -9.65 -14.94
N ALA A 221 5.47 -9.46 -13.95
CA ALA A 221 4.73 -8.21 -13.77
C ALA A 221 5.66 -7.03 -13.50
N ILE A 222 6.72 -7.21 -12.70
CA ILE A 222 7.73 -6.19 -12.45
C ILE A 222 8.50 -5.87 -13.73
N ALA A 223 8.99 -6.87 -14.43
CA ALA A 223 9.79 -6.67 -15.65
C ALA A 223 8.96 -6.01 -16.76
N ILE A 224 7.81 -6.56 -17.11
CA ILE A 224 6.92 -6.04 -18.17
C ILE A 224 6.40 -4.65 -17.78
N GLY A 225 6.00 -4.46 -16.51
CA GLY A 225 5.52 -3.16 -16.03
C GLY A 225 6.58 -2.07 -16.11
N SER A 226 7.83 -2.36 -15.72
CA SER A 226 8.93 -1.40 -15.79
C SER A 226 9.32 -1.06 -17.22
N VAL A 227 9.36 -2.04 -18.12
CA VAL A 227 9.62 -1.82 -19.55
C VAL A 227 8.50 -1.01 -20.18
N ALA A 228 7.23 -1.38 -19.94
CA ALA A 228 6.08 -0.65 -20.47
C ALA A 228 6.06 0.81 -19.97
N GLN A 229 6.35 1.02 -18.70
CA GLN A 229 6.46 2.36 -18.11
C GLN A 229 7.54 3.18 -18.80
N PHE A 230 8.74 2.63 -18.97
CA PHE A 230 9.84 3.31 -19.64
C PHE A 230 9.45 3.69 -21.07
N VAL A 231 8.87 2.77 -21.83
CA VAL A 231 8.42 3.01 -23.20
C VAL A 231 7.37 4.11 -23.27
N VAL A 232 6.34 4.07 -22.41
CA VAL A 232 5.27 5.09 -22.39
C VAL A 232 5.83 6.47 -22.06
N VAL A 233 6.72 6.58 -21.07
CA VAL A 233 7.30 7.87 -20.68
C VAL A 233 8.23 8.42 -21.75
N VAL A 234 9.11 7.60 -22.32
CA VAL A 234 10.04 8.05 -23.36
C VAL A 234 9.32 8.44 -24.65
N LEU A 235 8.36 7.63 -25.10
CA LEU A 235 7.54 7.97 -26.27
C LEU A 235 6.73 9.25 -26.02
N GLY A 236 6.14 9.37 -24.84
CA GLY A 236 5.41 10.58 -24.46
C GLY A 236 6.30 11.82 -24.41
N GLU A 237 7.54 11.71 -23.93
CA GLU A 237 8.50 12.81 -23.92
C GLU A 237 8.89 13.25 -25.35
N ILE A 238 9.15 12.29 -26.23
CA ILE A 238 9.48 12.56 -27.63
C ILE A 238 8.31 13.26 -28.35
N LEU A 239 7.07 12.78 -28.13
CA LEU A 239 5.87 13.29 -28.81
C LEU A 239 5.42 14.66 -28.26
N LEU A 240 5.43 14.82 -26.93
CA LEU A 240 4.87 15.99 -26.26
C LEU A 240 5.91 17.06 -25.93
N LYS A 241 7.20 16.71 -25.93
CA LYS A 241 8.35 17.58 -25.60
C LYS A 241 8.12 18.29 -24.25
N THR A 242 7.88 17.52 -23.19
CA THR A 242 7.49 18.04 -21.89
C THR A 242 8.66 18.62 -21.08
N GLY A 243 9.91 18.30 -21.47
CA GLY A 243 11.13 18.77 -20.80
C GLY A 243 11.47 17.94 -19.55
N LEU A 244 10.96 16.73 -19.44
CA LEU A 244 11.34 15.84 -18.35
C LEU A 244 12.80 15.39 -18.46
N ASN A 245 13.50 15.34 -17.33
CA ASN A 245 14.89 14.89 -17.33
C ASN A 245 14.96 13.37 -17.51
N ILE A 246 15.50 12.91 -18.65
CA ILE A 246 15.60 11.50 -19.01
C ILE A 246 16.39 10.70 -17.95
N ILE A 247 17.43 11.28 -17.37
CA ILE A 247 18.24 10.61 -16.33
C ILE A 247 17.38 10.30 -15.09
N LEU A 248 16.56 11.26 -14.65
CA LEU A 248 15.66 11.06 -13.53
C LEU A 248 14.56 10.03 -13.84
N ILE A 249 14.09 9.98 -15.09
CA ILE A 249 13.14 8.94 -15.54
C ILE A 249 13.77 7.56 -15.39
N VAL A 250 14.97 7.34 -15.94
CA VAL A 250 15.68 6.05 -15.87
C VAL A 250 15.89 5.63 -14.41
N ILE A 251 16.41 6.53 -13.57
CA ILE A 251 16.63 6.27 -12.15
C ILE A 251 15.30 5.90 -11.46
N SER A 252 14.23 6.65 -11.72
CA SER A 252 12.91 6.40 -11.13
C SER A 252 12.34 5.04 -11.51
N VAL A 253 12.49 4.62 -12.78
CA VAL A 253 12.03 3.31 -13.26
C VAL A 253 12.80 2.18 -12.60
N ILE A 254 14.13 2.30 -12.49
CA ILE A 254 14.99 1.30 -11.81
C ILE A 254 14.60 1.19 -10.32
N LEU A 255 14.43 2.32 -9.63
CA LEU A 255 13.99 2.33 -8.23
C LEU A 255 12.57 1.76 -8.10
N GLY A 256 11.68 1.99 -9.07
CA GLY A 256 10.35 1.41 -9.11
C GLY A 256 10.37 -0.12 -9.25
N ALA A 257 11.22 -0.64 -10.12
CA ALA A 257 11.44 -2.09 -10.25
C ALA A 257 12.01 -2.69 -8.95
N LEU A 258 12.96 -2.01 -8.31
CA LEU A 258 13.53 -2.43 -7.03
C LEU A 258 12.46 -2.43 -5.92
N ALA A 259 11.64 -1.38 -5.83
CA ALA A 259 10.51 -1.32 -4.90
C ALA A 259 9.51 -2.46 -5.14
N GLY A 260 9.19 -2.76 -6.40
CA GLY A 260 8.37 -3.91 -6.78
C GLY A 260 8.98 -5.23 -6.34
N TYR A 261 10.30 -5.40 -6.50
CA TYR A 261 11.00 -6.61 -6.06
C TYR A 261 10.99 -6.77 -4.53
N ILE A 262 11.16 -5.67 -3.78
CA ILE A 262 11.03 -5.66 -2.32
C ILE A 262 9.61 -6.06 -1.92
N CYS A 263 8.58 -5.51 -2.57
CA CYS A 263 7.20 -5.90 -2.35
C CYS A 263 6.99 -7.40 -2.62
N ASN A 264 7.55 -7.94 -3.71
CA ASN A 264 7.48 -9.36 -4.03
C ASN A 264 8.06 -10.23 -2.90
N ILE A 265 9.23 -9.87 -2.36
CA ILE A 265 9.85 -10.60 -1.24
C ILE A 265 8.98 -10.50 0.03
N LEU A 266 8.43 -9.33 0.32
CA LEU A 266 7.64 -9.10 1.53
C LEU A 266 6.28 -9.82 1.50
N PHE A 267 5.62 -9.86 0.35
CA PHE A 267 4.29 -10.44 0.19
C PHE A 267 4.30 -11.93 -0.19
N PHE A 268 5.40 -12.44 -0.73
CA PHE A 268 5.53 -13.82 -1.23
C PHE A 268 6.67 -14.62 -0.60
N ALA A 269 6.96 -14.42 0.67
CA ALA A 269 7.79 -15.36 1.41
C ALA A 269 7.02 -16.70 1.55
N VAL A 270 7.13 -17.55 0.52
CA VAL A 270 6.53 -18.89 0.50
C VAL A 270 7.54 -19.87 1.10
N ASP A 271 7.14 -20.63 2.11
CA ASP A 271 7.98 -21.67 2.70
C ASP A 271 7.84 -22.98 1.90
N PHE A 272 8.65 -23.13 0.85
CA PHE A 272 8.67 -24.36 0.04
C PHE A 272 9.15 -25.60 0.80
N ARG A 273 9.68 -25.49 2.01
CA ARG A 273 10.16 -26.62 2.82
C ARG A 273 9.03 -27.35 3.57
N ARG A 274 7.88 -26.71 3.71
CA ARG A 274 6.68 -27.29 4.30
C ARG A 274 5.64 -27.63 3.22
N THR A 275 6.10 -28.13 2.10
CA THR A 275 5.20 -28.61 1.06
C THR A 275 4.59 -29.92 1.51
N GLU A 276 3.30 -29.96 1.66
CA GLU A 276 2.54 -31.17 1.93
C GLU A 276 1.87 -31.64 0.64
N TYR A 277 1.98 -32.93 0.36
CA TYR A 277 1.25 -33.58 -0.72
C TYR A 277 0.05 -34.29 -0.09
N VAL A 278 -1.13 -33.77 -0.35
CA VAL A 278 -2.37 -34.33 0.16
C VAL A 278 -3.11 -34.99 -0.98
N GLN A 279 -3.51 -36.24 -0.79
CA GLN A 279 -4.31 -36.96 -1.74
C GLN A 279 -5.75 -37.00 -1.21
N TYR A 280 -6.68 -36.61 -2.06
CA TYR A 280 -8.11 -36.73 -1.83
C TYR A 280 -8.65 -37.70 -2.86
N GLU A 281 -9.62 -38.52 -2.46
CA GLU A 281 -10.32 -39.47 -3.30
C GLU A 281 -11.82 -39.11 -3.28
N ASP A 282 -12.41 -39.10 -4.45
CA ASP A 282 -13.84 -38.98 -4.66
C ASP A 282 -14.25 -40.17 -5.55
N ASP A 283 -15.55 -40.48 -5.65
CA ASP A 283 -16.05 -41.66 -6.38
C ASP A 283 -15.63 -41.69 -7.87
N GLU A 284 -15.22 -40.52 -8.43
CA GLU A 284 -14.83 -40.41 -9.83
C GLU A 284 -13.34 -40.04 -10.06
N TYR A 285 -12.66 -39.43 -9.06
CA TYR A 285 -11.31 -38.86 -9.27
C TYR A 285 -10.39 -38.94 -8.06
N TYR A 286 -9.10 -39.18 -8.32
CA TYR A 286 -8.01 -38.96 -7.36
C TYR A 286 -7.44 -37.58 -7.52
N TYR A 287 -7.43 -36.76 -6.44
CA TYR A 287 -6.89 -35.44 -6.43
C TYR A 287 -5.53 -35.40 -5.73
N TYR A 288 -4.48 -35.06 -6.46
CA TYR A 288 -3.14 -34.83 -5.90
C TYR A 288 -2.91 -33.35 -5.70
N VAL A 289 -2.98 -32.86 -4.49
CA VAL A 289 -2.82 -31.44 -4.17
C VAL A 289 -1.47 -31.22 -3.51
N LYS A 290 -0.67 -30.32 -4.12
CA LYS A 290 0.56 -29.80 -3.53
C LYS A 290 0.23 -28.56 -2.73
N ALA A 291 0.15 -28.69 -1.41
CA ALA A 291 -0.06 -27.56 -0.50
C ALA A 291 1.28 -26.95 -0.09
N VAL A 292 1.48 -25.68 -0.45
CA VAL A 292 2.68 -24.91 -0.07
C VAL A 292 2.22 -23.77 0.87
N PRO A 293 2.67 -23.77 2.13
CA PRO A 293 2.23 -22.74 3.07
C PRO A 293 2.73 -21.34 2.66
N LYS A 294 1.81 -20.39 2.62
CA LYS A 294 2.08 -19.02 2.19
C LYS A 294 2.81 -18.19 3.23
N ILE A 295 2.72 -18.37 4.44
CA ILE A 295 3.45 -17.70 5.53
C ILE A 295 3.24 -18.54 6.77
N ASN A 296 4.29 -18.79 7.54
CA ASN A 296 4.16 -19.32 8.88
C ASN A 296 3.55 -18.24 9.78
N VAL A 297 2.23 -18.13 9.80
CA VAL A 297 1.56 -17.51 10.93
C VAL A 297 1.89 -18.42 12.10
N ALA A 298 2.65 -17.93 13.08
CA ALA A 298 2.88 -18.67 14.31
C ALA A 298 1.51 -19.04 14.88
N GLY A 299 1.13 -20.32 14.72
CA GLY A 299 -0.05 -20.84 15.37
C GLY A 299 0.10 -20.53 16.86
N GLU A 300 -0.95 -20.06 17.52
CA GLU A 300 -0.99 -19.99 18.96
C GLU A 300 -0.44 -21.30 19.51
N ASP A 301 0.53 -21.22 20.42
CA ASP A 301 1.00 -22.39 21.16
C ASP A 301 -0.21 -23.01 21.87
N VAL A 302 -0.88 -23.91 21.18
CA VAL A 302 -1.93 -24.72 21.80
C VAL A 302 -1.21 -25.60 22.81
N ARG A 303 -1.15 -25.12 24.06
CA ARG A 303 -0.74 -25.95 25.18
C ARG A 303 -1.80 -27.04 25.34
N VAL A 304 -1.58 -28.15 24.68
CA VAL A 304 -2.37 -29.37 24.90
C VAL A 304 -2.12 -29.80 26.33
N LYS A 305 -3.03 -29.43 27.22
CA LYS A 305 -3.03 -29.90 28.60
C LYS A 305 -3.45 -31.37 28.52
N GLN A 306 -2.48 -32.29 28.60
CA GLN A 306 -2.80 -33.71 28.69
C GLN A 306 -3.60 -33.94 29.98
N ILE A 307 -4.91 -34.08 29.84
CA ILE A 307 -5.85 -34.29 30.96
C ILE A 307 -5.72 -35.75 31.48
N ASN A 308 -4.99 -36.63 30.83
CA ASN A 308 -4.87 -38.04 31.15
C ASN A 308 -3.55 -38.50 31.78
N ALA A 309 -2.77 -37.61 32.41
CA ALA A 309 -1.57 -37.99 33.16
C ALA A 309 -1.86 -38.88 34.40
N ARG A 310 -3.12 -39.18 34.67
CA ARG A 310 -3.51 -39.96 35.87
C ARG A 310 -3.64 -41.47 35.63
N LYS A 311 -3.60 -41.94 34.38
CA LYS A 311 -3.73 -43.40 34.08
C LYS A 311 -2.42 -44.19 34.01
N THR A 312 -1.29 -43.52 33.89
CA THR A 312 0.02 -44.18 33.76
C THR A 312 0.64 -44.58 35.10
N LYS A 313 0.19 -44.02 36.24
CA LYS A 313 0.68 -44.45 37.56
C LYS A 313 -0.03 -45.70 38.15
N LYS A 314 -1.15 -46.14 37.52
CA LYS A 314 -1.85 -47.33 37.97
C LYS A 314 -1.52 -48.58 37.16
N ALA A 315 -0.77 -48.44 36.08
CA ALA A 315 -0.36 -49.57 35.21
C ALA A 315 0.95 -50.24 35.72
N SER A 316 1.79 -49.54 36.47
CA SER A 316 3.00 -50.11 37.03
C SER A 316 2.77 -50.94 38.30
N ASP A 317 1.66 -50.68 39.05
CA ASP A 317 1.32 -51.44 40.26
C ASP A 317 0.44 -52.68 39.98
N ILE A 318 0.00 -52.86 38.71
CA ILE A 318 -0.83 -54.01 38.35
C ILE A 318 -0.01 -55.10 37.62
N SER A 319 1.21 -54.82 37.19
CA SER A 319 2.09 -55.82 36.57
C SER A 319 2.68 -56.80 37.55
N ASP A 320 2.75 -56.47 38.85
CA ASP A 320 3.32 -57.33 39.87
C ASP A 320 2.31 -58.29 40.53
N VAL A 321 1.00 -58.20 40.21
CA VAL A 321 -0.04 -59.03 40.78
C VAL A 321 -0.67 -60.03 39.78
N ARG A 322 -0.26 -60.04 38.51
CA ARG A 322 -0.85 -60.91 37.45
C ARG A 322 0.11 -61.92 36.84
N GLN A 323 1.08 -62.41 37.59
CA GLN A 323 1.81 -63.61 37.23
C GLN A 323 1.22 -64.89 37.87
N SER A 324 -0.04 -64.85 38.27
CA SER A 324 -0.73 -66.04 38.78
C SER A 324 -2.21 -65.97 38.41
N LYS A 325 -2.52 -66.25 37.18
CA LYS A 325 -3.67 -67.04 36.73
C LYS A 325 -3.81 -66.97 35.21
N SER A 326 -3.42 -68.01 34.63
CA SER A 326 -3.65 -68.38 33.22
C SER A 326 -5.14 -68.58 32.93
N THR A 327 -5.47 -68.37 31.69
CA THR A 327 -6.52 -69.03 30.90
C THR A 327 -7.88 -68.37 30.84
N THR A 328 -8.27 -68.04 29.65
CA THR A 328 -9.55 -68.18 28.94
C THR A 328 -10.22 -66.88 28.45
N ALA A 329 -10.39 -66.94 27.11
CA ALA A 329 -11.46 -66.35 26.26
C ALA A 329 -11.43 -64.90 25.91
N ALA A 330 -11.02 -64.59 24.69
CA ALA A 330 -11.82 -64.36 23.48
C ALA A 330 -12.71 -63.09 23.44
N THR A 331 -12.46 -62.31 22.41
CA THR A 331 -13.36 -61.45 21.61
C THR A 331 -14.07 -60.28 22.29
N GLU A 332 -13.78 -59.08 21.83
CA GLU A 332 -14.70 -58.22 21.04
C GLU A 332 -14.06 -56.89 20.66
N GLU A 333 -14.25 -56.55 19.41
CA GLU A 333 -13.98 -55.27 18.76
C GLU A 333 -14.92 -54.20 19.31
N GLU A 334 -14.48 -52.96 19.38
CA GLU A 334 -15.35 -51.81 19.05
C GLU A 334 -14.56 -50.54 18.81
N ASP A 335 -14.89 -49.93 17.67
CA ASP A 335 -14.43 -48.67 17.10
C ASP A 335 -14.75 -47.47 18.00
N ASP A 336 -13.84 -46.51 18.10
CA ASP A 336 -14.17 -45.16 18.51
C ASP A 336 -13.67 -44.08 17.52
N ILE A 337 -14.65 -43.54 16.85
CA ILE A 337 -14.60 -42.48 15.89
C ILE A 337 -14.30 -41.15 16.61
N TYR A 338 -13.25 -40.44 16.14
CA TYR A 338 -12.95 -39.07 16.59
C TYR A 338 -13.78 -38.07 15.81
N PHE A 339 -14.66 -37.35 16.48
CA PHE A 339 -15.26 -36.11 16.01
C PHE A 339 -14.32 -34.97 16.31
N ILE A 340 -13.97 -34.22 15.27
CA ILE A 340 -13.35 -32.88 15.39
C ILE A 340 -14.46 -31.87 15.20
N ASP A 341 -14.73 -31.11 16.24
CA ASP A 341 -15.59 -29.93 16.17
C ASP A 341 -14.74 -28.65 16.16
N ARG A 342 -15.20 -27.71 15.39
CA ARG A 342 -14.67 -26.46 14.80
C ARG A 342 -13.79 -25.56 15.66
#